data_31515c5606ee16f260bedf260d8b0027
#
_entry.id   31515c5606ee16f260bedf260d8b0027
#
_cell.length_a   1.000
_cell.length_b   1.000
_cell.length_c   1.000
_cell.angle_alpha   90.00
_cell.angle_beta   90.00
_cell.angle_gamma   90.00
#
_symmetry.space_group_name_H-M   'P 1'
#
loop_
_entity.id
_entity.type
_entity.pdbx_description
1 polymer ?
#
loop_
_entity_poly.entity_id
_entity_poly.type
_entity_poly.pdbx_seq_one_letter_code
_entity_poly.pdbx_strand_id
1 'polypeptide(L)'
;MLSAFSCFFGRMGSGKKDDPMAFLDEYAAVMNRHTGLKVYNGFKRGHTGLSIDAGFGSGMLLWLEDGQYCFDEEERGKVVKGGIIASASVELTQKVMVNYTVSILRHSLGLPALGVPTKVEELPEGWSLHKGAAARYDRLDGPHGERLDFEAGAPSYCVSLAWLYDVTPSELLKAYMLPDGGPLLRRWLGRPYLR
;
A
#
# COMPACT_ATOMS: atom_id res chain seq x y z
N MET A 1 -57.91 8.38 -13.19
CA MET A 1 -56.78 9.20 -13.73
C MET A 1 -55.50 8.77 -13.02
N LEU A 2 -54.74 7.88 -13.65
CA LEU A 2 -53.51 7.36 -13.14
C LEU A 2 -52.36 8.08 -13.85
N SER A 3 -51.56 8.87 -13.11
CA SER A 3 -50.38 9.55 -13.60
C SER A 3 -49.16 8.65 -13.45
N ALA A 4 -48.55 8.32 -14.56
CA ALA A 4 -47.32 7.52 -14.65
C ALA A 4 -46.10 8.41 -14.24
N PHE A 5 -45.42 8.02 -13.17
CA PHE A 5 -44.08 8.52 -12.86
C PHE A 5 -43.06 7.62 -13.57
N SER A 6 -42.50 8.16 -14.63
CA SER A 6 -41.38 7.57 -15.36
C SER A 6 -40.08 7.77 -14.53
N CYS A 7 -39.59 6.70 -13.92
CA CYS A 7 -38.27 6.71 -13.33
C CYS A 7 -37.19 6.65 -14.42
N PHE A 8 -36.50 7.75 -14.60
CA PHE A 8 -35.26 7.83 -15.37
C PHE A 8 -34.14 7.12 -14.59
N PHE A 9 -33.93 5.83 -14.82
CA PHE A 9 -32.72 5.15 -14.38
C PHE A 9 -31.59 5.54 -15.34
N GLY A 10 -30.81 6.54 -14.93
CA GLY A 10 -29.51 6.80 -15.53
C GLY A 10 -28.63 5.56 -15.43
N ARG A 11 -28.24 5.00 -16.57
CA ARG A 11 -27.25 3.95 -16.69
C ARG A 11 -25.92 4.48 -16.15
N MET A 12 -25.63 4.24 -14.86
CA MET A 12 -24.28 4.32 -14.35
C MET A 12 -23.47 3.24 -15.06
N GLY A 13 -22.46 3.69 -15.82
CA GLY A 13 -21.51 2.81 -16.46
C GLY A 13 -20.91 1.87 -15.42
N SER A 14 -21.00 0.57 -15.66
CA SER A 14 -20.29 -0.45 -14.92
C SER A 14 -18.80 -0.33 -15.27
N GLY A 15 -18.09 0.61 -14.63
CA GLY A 15 -16.65 0.50 -14.51
C GLY A 15 -16.41 -0.85 -13.84
N LYS A 16 -15.66 -1.76 -14.47
CA LYS A 16 -15.07 -2.90 -13.78
C LYS A 16 -14.44 -2.34 -12.52
N LYS A 17 -15.00 -2.64 -11.34
CA LYS A 17 -14.24 -2.51 -10.09
C LYS A 17 -13.05 -3.42 -10.31
N ASP A 18 -11.88 -2.84 -10.42
CA ASP A 18 -10.64 -3.60 -10.53
C ASP A 18 -10.63 -4.58 -9.36
N ASP A 19 -10.46 -5.86 -9.69
CA ASP A 19 -10.35 -6.91 -8.69
C ASP A 19 -9.17 -6.54 -7.79
N PRO A 20 -9.38 -6.25 -6.50
CA PRO A 20 -8.29 -5.84 -5.60
C PRO A 20 -7.18 -6.88 -5.51
N MET A 21 -7.45 -8.12 -5.90
CA MET A 21 -6.45 -9.18 -5.97
C MET A 21 -5.65 -9.18 -7.28
N ALA A 22 -6.16 -8.57 -8.36
CA ALA A 22 -5.43 -8.51 -9.64
C ALA A 22 -4.11 -7.74 -9.53
N PHE A 23 -4.05 -6.72 -8.67
CA PHE A 23 -2.81 -6.01 -8.39
C PHE A 23 -1.72 -6.91 -7.77
N LEU A 24 -2.09 -7.88 -6.95
CA LEU A 24 -1.12 -8.79 -6.32
C LEU A 24 -0.39 -9.65 -7.34
N ASP A 25 -1.05 -10.04 -8.42
CA ASP A 25 -0.41 -10.78 -9.52
C ASP A 25 0.54 -9.88 -10.31
N GLU A 26 0.15 -8.62 -10.61
CA GLU A 26 1.03 -7.61 -11.23
C GLU A 26 2.28 -7.39 -10.37
N TYR A 27 2.09 -7.17 -9.08
CA TYR A 27 3.18 -6.95 -8.12
C TYR A 27 4.11 -8.16 -8.05
N ALA A 28 3.57 -9.37 -7.90
CA ALA A 28 4.36 -10.61 -7.85
C ALA A 28 5.19 -10.81 -9.13
N ALA A 29 4.59 -10.55 -10.30
CA ALA A 29 5.29 -10.66 -11.57
C ALA A 29 6.46 -9.67 -11.69
N VAL A 30 6.27 -8.42 -11.25
CA VAL A 30 7.32 -7.39 -11.24
C VAL A 30 8.45 -7.76 -10.28
N MET A 31 8.11 -8.10 -9.04
CA MET A 31 9.10 -8.40 -8.00
C MET A 31 9.92 -9.65 -8.34
N ASN A 32 9.27 -10.74 -8.77
CA ASN A 32 9.95 -11.96 -9.19
C ASN A 32 10.87 -11.77 -10.39
N ARG A 33 10.50 -10.86 -11.32
CA ARG A 33 11.31 -10.59 -12.52
C ARG A 33 12.55 -9.76 -12.22
N HIS A 34 12.44 -8.80 -11.31
CA HIS A 34 13.44 -7.73 -11.18
C HIS A 34 14.24 -7.79 -9.87
N THR A 35 13.81 -8.59 -8.90
CA THR A 35 14.49 -8.70 -7.60
C THR A 35 14.92 -10.14 -7.33
N GLY A 36 15.73 -10.34 -6.29
CA GLY A 36 16.04 -11.68 -5.78
C GLY A 36 14.97 -12.26 -4.85
N LEU A 37 13.89 -11.52 -4.61
CA LEU A 37 12.78 -11.97 -3.78
C LEU A 37 11.96 -13.04 -4.51
N LYS A 38 11.36 -13.94 -3.73
CA LYS A 38 10.36 -14.89 -4.24
C LYS A 38 8.99 -14.46 -3.72
N VAL A 39 8.15 -13.99 -4.62
CA VAL A 39 6.81 -13.52 -4.30
C VAL A 39 5.77 -14.54 -4.76
N TYR A 40 4.94 -14.97 -3.84
CA TYR A 40 3.89 -15.96 -4.07
C TYR A 40 2.54 -15.36 -3.73
N ASN A 41 1.61 -15.41 -4.68
CA ASN A 41 0.19 -15.14 -4.44
C ASN A 41 -0.51 -16.48 -4.20
N GLY A 42 -1.23 -16.61 -3.09
CA GLY A 42 -1.97 -17.82 -2.74
C GLY A 42 -1.91 -18.15 -1.25
N PHE A 43 -2.12 -19.44 -0.94
CA PHE A 43 -2.14 -19.92 0.44
C PHE A 43 -0.73 -20.26 0.93
N LYS A 44 -0.31 -19.61 2.00
CA LYS A 44 0.94 -19.93 2.71
C LYS A 44 0.72 -19.84 4.22
N ARG A 45 1.14 -20.88 4.93
CA ARG A 45 1.15 -20.92 6.41
C ARG A 45 -0.20 -20.62 7.08
N GLY A 46 -1.28 -21.08 6.48
CA GLY A 46 -2.63 -20.89 7.03
C GLY A 46 -3.32 -19.58 6.61
N HIS A 47 -2.64 -18.73 5.84
CA HIS A 47 -3.19 -17.48 5.35
C HIS A 47 -3.32 -17.48 3.82
N THR A 48 -4.42 -16.94 3.31
CA THR A 48 -4.58 -16.64 1.88
C THR A 48 -4.14 -15.19 1.67
N GLY A 49 -3.20 -14.99 0.75
CA GLY A 49 -2.68 -13.65 0.44
C GLY A 49 -1.35 -13.71 -0.29
N LEU A 50 -0.55 -12.67 -0.19
CA LEU A 50 0.74 -12.56 -0.84
C LEU A 50 1.87 -12.79 0.18
N SER A 51 2.79 -13.66 -0.15
CA SER A 51 4.02 -13.90 0.62
C SER A 51 5.23 -13.43 -0.16
N ILE A 52 6.09 -12.67 0.49
CA ILE A 52 7.36 -12.17 -0.03
C ILE A 52 8.47 -12.85 0.77
N ASP A 53 9.23 -13.74 0.14
CA ASP A 53 10.33 -14.46 0.76
C ASP A 53 11.65 -13.76 0.42
N ALA A 54 12.32 -13.23 1.43
CA ALA A 54 13.62 -12.58 1.30
C ALA A 54 14.80 -13.55 1.56
N GLY A 55 14.50 -14.83 1.81
CA GLY A 55 15.50 -15.85 2.15
C GLY A 55 15.85 -15.85 3.64
N PHE A 56 16.60 -16.90 4.05
CA PHE A 56 17.08 -17.08 5.45
C PHE A 56 15.99 -17.05 6.53
N GLY A 57 14.73 -17.35 6.15
CA GLY A 57 13.59 -17.38 7.07
C GLY A 57 13.00 -16.00 7.37
N SER A 58 13.40 -14.97 6.64
CA SER A 58 12.84 -13.62 6.71
C SER A 58 11.96 -13.35 5.50
N GLY A 59 10.90 -12.58 5.68
CA GLY A 59 9.98 -12.22 4.62
C GLY A 59 8.92 -11.25 5.09
N MET A 60 7.90 -11.08 4.25
CA MET A 60 6.73 -10.26 4.55
C MET A 60 5.48 -11.01 4.07
N LEU A 61 4.38 -10.78 4.73
CA LEU A 61 3.10 -11.39 4.42
C LEU A 61 2.00 -10.32 4.34
N LEU A 62 1.21 -10.35 3.28
CA LEU A 62 -0.06 -9.64 3.18
C LEU A 62 -1.17 -10.67 3.20
N TRP A 63 -2.10 -10.56 4.15
CA TRP A 63 -3.21 -11.50 4.32
C TRP A 63 -4.47 -10.82 4.82
N LEU A 64 -5.61 -11.51 4.73
CA LEU A 64 -6.88 -11.09 5.32
C LEU A 64 -7.11 -11.82 6.64
N GLU A 65 -7.33 -11.08 7.73
CA GLU A 65 -7.67 -11.58 9.05
C GLU A 65 -8.72 -10.67 9.69
N ASP A 66 -9.79 -11.23 10.22
CA ASP A 66 -10.88 -10.50 10.90
C ASP A 66 -11.45 -9.30 10.12
N GLY A 67 -11.52 -9.41 8.79
CA GLY A 67 -12.02 -8.36 7.89
C GLY A 67 -11.02 -7.24 7.62
N GLN A 68 -9.77 -7.37 8.07
CA GLN A 68 -8.69 -6.43 7.80
C GLN A 68 -7.60 -7.07 6.94
N TYR A 69 -7.10 -6.31 5.98
CA TYR A 69 -5.89 -6.66 5.23
C TYR A 69 -4.68 -6.24 6.06
N CYS A 70 -3.89 -7.22 6.45
CA CYS A 70 -2.70 -7.05 7.28
C CYS A 70 -1.45 -7.18 6.41
N PHE A 71 -0.46 -6.32 6.61
CA PHE A 71 0.86 -6.45 6.00
C PHE A 71 1.92 -6.30 7.09
N ASP A 72 2.69 -7.36 7.30
CA ASP A 72 3.71 -7.41 8.37
C ASP A 72 4.93 -8.22 7.95
N GLU A 73 5.98 -8.10 8.75
CA GLU A 73 7.19 -8.90 8.61
C GLU A 73 6.96 -10.33 9.11
N GLU A 74 7.69 -11.24 8.49
CA GLU A 74 7.78 -12.63 8.90
C GLU A 74 9.22 -12.95 9.25
N GLU A 75 9.47 -13.43 10.47
CA GLU A 75 10.78 -13.88 10.90
C GLU A 75 10.69 -15.33 11.39
N ARG A 76 11.54 -16.21 10.82
CA ARG A 76 11.65 -17.64 11.16
C ARG A 76 10.30 -18.36 11.23
N GLY A 77 9.40 -18.00 10.32
CA GLY A 77 8.09 -18.61 10.25
C GLY A 77 7.04 -18.02 11.19
N LYS A 78 7.33 -16.93 11.88
CA LYS A 78 6.38 -16.21 12.74
C LYS A 78 6.11 -14.84 12.17
N VAL A 79 4.83 -14.52 12.03
CA VAL A 79 4.40 -13.16 11.67
C VAL A 79 4.53 -12.26 12.88
N VAL A 80 5.21 -11.14 12.74
CA VAL A 80 5.30 -10.09 13.76
C VAL A 80 4.05 -9.23 13.63
N LYS A 81 2.93 -9.72 14.17
CA LYS A 81 1.61 -9.06 14.02
C LYS A 81 1.61 -7.62 14.49
N GLY A 82 1.00 -6.77 13.67
CA GLY A 82 0.75 -5.38 13.98
C GLY A 82 1.96 -4.46 13.90
N GLY A 83 3.04 -4.90 13.27
CA GLY A 83 4.26 -4.11 13.10
C GLY A 83 4.13 -3.03 12.04
N ILE A 84 3.56 -3.36 10.88
CA ILE A 84 3.52 -2.44 9.74
C ILE A 84 2.12 -1.81 9.64
N ILE A 85 1.14 -2.49 9.03
CA ILE A 85 -0.20 -1.92 8.84
C ILE A 85 -1.28 -3.00 8.77
N ALA A 86 -2.47 -2.65 9.29
CA ALA A 86 -3.73 -3.35 9.07
C ALA A 86 -4.84 -2.34 8.70
N SER A 87 -5.68 -2.65 7.72
CA SER A 87 -6.80 -1.80 7.30
C SER A 87 -7.91 -2.63 6.63
N ALA A 88 -9.15 -2.17 6.75
CA ALA A 88 -10.26 -2.71 5.97
C ALA A 88 -10.11 -2.41 4.46
N SER A 89 -9.26 -1.45 4.09
CA SER A 89 -8.94 -1.11 2.71
C SER A 89 -7.72 -1.88 2.22
N VAL A 90 -7.93 -2.82 1.31
CA VAL A 90 -6.83 -3.54 0.64
C VAL A 90 -5.90 -2.59 -0.10
N GLU A 91 -6.45 -1.53 -0.71
CA GLU A 91 -5.68 -0.54 -1.45
C GLU A 91 -4.66 0.20 -0.56
N LEU A 92 -5.07 0.62 0.65
CA LEU A 92 -4.15 1.24 1.61
C LEU A 92 -3.00 0.31 1.96
N THR A 93 -3.31 -0.95 2.28
CA THR A 93 -2.32 -1.95 2.65
C THR A 93 -1.36 -2.24 1.48
N GLN A 94 -1.88 -2.31 0.25
CA GLN A 94 -1.08 -2.48 -0.96
C GLN A 94 -0.16 -1.29 -1.24
N LYS A 95 -0.60 -0.04 -1.02
CA LYS A 95 0.26 1.16 -1.14
C LYS A 95 1.42 1.10 -0.16
N VAL A 96 1.14 0.72 1.10
CA VAL A 96 2.20 0.56 2.11
C VAL A 96 3.15 -0.57 1.72
N MET A 97 2.65 -1.71 1.26
CA MET A 97 3.48 -2.82 0.78
C MET A 97 4.42 -2.40 -0.35
N VAL A 98 3.92 -1.70 -1.37
CA VAL A 98 4.75 -1.19 -2.47
C VAL A 98 5.82 -0.25 -1.94
N ASN A 99 5.44 0.70 -1.10
CA ASN A 99 6.35 1.72 -0.56
C ASN A 99 7.42 1.10 0.35
N TYR A 100 7.06 0.06 1.11
CA TYR A 100 7.97 -0.68 1.98
C TYR A 100 9.05 -1.43 1.20
N THR A 101 8.68 -2.04 0.08
CA THR A 101 9.57 -2.91 -0.71
C THR A 101 10.28 -2.20 -1.86
N VAL A 102 9.93 -0.94 -2.14
CA VAL A 102 10.45 -0.19 -3.29
C VAL A 102 11.97 -0.04 -3.30
N SER A 103 12.60 0.07 -2.12
CA SER A 103 14.06 0.18 -2.04
C SER A 103 14.77 -1.04 -2.66
N ILE A 104 14.21 -2.23 -2.47
CA ILE A 104 14.73 -3.49 -3.03
C ILE A 104 14.55 -3.47 -4.56
N LEU A 105 13.36 -3.10 -5.04
CA LEU A 105 13.06 -3.04 -6.47
C LEU A 105 13.99 -2.05 -7.20
N ARG A 106 14.08 -0.81 -6.72
CA ARG A 106 14.89 0.23 -7.37
C ARG A 106 16.39 -0.08 -7.33
N HIS A 107 16.88 -0.63 -6.21
CA HIS A 107 18.27 -1.10 -6.12
C HIS A 107 18.54 -2.18 -7.17
N SER A 108 17.68 -3.18 -7.29
CA SER A 108 17.83 -4.27 -8.27
C SER A 108 17.76 -3.79 -9.72
N LEU A 109 17.04 -2.70 -9.99
CA LEU A 109 16.97 -2.07 -11.30
C LEU A 109 18.15 -1.10 -11.56
N GLY A 110 19.05 -0.88 -10.61
CA GLY A 110 20.12 0.11 -10.70
C GLY A 110 19.63 1.56 -10.75
N LEU A 111 18.43 1.82 -10.20
CA LEU A 111 17.82 3.14 -10.24
C LEU A 111 18.15 3.95 -8.97
N PRO A 112 18.22 5.29 -9.06
CA PRO A 112 18.49 6.15 -7.92
C PRO A 112 17.37 6.03 -6.87
N ALA A 113 17.69 6.33 -5.60
CA ALA A 113 16.70 6.35 -4.52
C ALA A 113 15.54 7.31 -4.83
N LEU A 114 14.35 6.97 -4.36
CA LEU A 114 13.14 7.75 -4.54
C LEU A 114 12.21 7.49 -3.34
N GLY A 115 12.42 8.22 -2.25
CA GLY A 115 11.68 8.05 -0.99
C GLY A 115 10.56 9.08 -0.83
N VAL A 116 9.31 8.63 -0.77
CA VAL A 116 8.18 9.48 -0.38
C VAL A 116 8.36 9.96 1.08
N PRO A 117 7.89 11.16 1.47
CA PRO A 117 7.97 11.63 2.86
C PRO A 117 7.34 10.65 3.85
N THR A 118 7.99 10.51 5.01
CA THR A 118 7.61 9.52 6.04
C THR A 118 7.62 10.10 7.47
N LYS A 119 8.11 11.32 7.65
CA LYS A 119 8.11 11.98 8.95
C LYS A 119 6.83 12.77 9.18
N VAL A 120 6.36 12.83 10.42
CA VAL A 120 5.11 13.54 10.78
C VAL A 120 5.17 15.02 10.37
N GLU A 121 6.33 15.65 10.51
CA GLU A 121 6.56 17.05 10.13
C GLU A 121 6.48 17.29 8.61
N GLU A 122 6.45 16.22 7.84
CA GLU A 122 6.37 16.23 6.38
C GLU A 122 4.95 15.89 5.86
N LEU A 123 3.94 15.83 6.72
CA LEU A 123 2.57 15.69 6.27
C LEU A 123 2.19 16.83 5.31
N PRO A 124 1.40 16.56 4.26
CA PRO A 124 0.88 17.62 3.41
C PRO A 124 0.04 18.60 4.23
N GLU A 125 -0.01 19.85 3.81
CA GLU A 125 -0.83 20.87 4.45
C GLU A 125 -2.29 20.43 4.59
N GLY A 126 -2.86 20.62 5.76
CA GLY A 126 -4.25 20.25 6.08
C GLY A 126 -4.45 18.78 6.45
N TRP A 127 -3.42 17.92 6.34
CA TRP A 127 -3.51 16.55 6.83
C TRP A 127 -3.12 16.44 8.30
N SER A 128 -3.79 15.55 9.02
CA SER A 128 -3.49 15.24 10.41
C SER A 128 -3.44 13.73 10.66
N LEU A 129 -2.44 13.30 11.44
CA LEU A 129 -2.25 11.90 11.82
C LEU A 129 -2.61 11.71 13.29
N HIS A 130 -3.49 10.76 13.56
CA HIS A 130 -4.01 10.47 14.89
C HIS A 130 -3.40 9.19 15.47
N LYS A 131 -3.23 9.21 16.79
CA LYS A 131 -2.86 8.04 17.59
C LYS A 131 -4.09 7.48 18.28
N GLY A 132 -4.33 6.19 18.11
CA GLY A 132 -5.34 5.44 18.81
C GLY A 132 -4.82 4.76 20.08
N ALA A 133 -5.48 3.67 20.45
CA ALA A 133 -5.08 2.86 21.59
C ALA A 133 -3.70 2.23 21.42
N ALA A 134 -3.03 1.88 22.52
CA ALA A 134 -1.72 1.22 22.55
C ALA A 134 -0.61 1.97 21.80
N ALA A 135 -0.69 3.30 21.72
CA ALA A 135 0.27 4.19 21.06
C ALA A 135 0.45 3.91 19.55
N ARG A 136 -0.48 3.19 18.92
CA ARG A 136 -0.52 2.95 17.48
C ARG A 136 -1.17 4.13 16.76
N TYR A 137 -0.85 4.27 15.47
CA TYR A 137 -1.52 5.23 14.60
C TYR A 137 -2.74 4.57 13.97
N ASP A 138 -3.89 5.24 13.97
CA ASP A 138 -5.16 4.64 13.58
C ASP A 138 -5.93 5.42 12.52
N ARG A 139 -5.55 6.68 12.23
CA ARG A 139 -6.28 7.49 11.28
C ARG A 139 -5.46 8.64 10.70
N LEU A 140 -5.72 8.92 9.43
CA LEU A 140 -5.37 10.15 8.74
C LEU A 140 -6.65 10.89 8.34
N ASP A 141 -6.74 12.17 8.65
CA ASP A 141 -7.79 13.07 8.17
C ASP A 141 -7.19 14.08 7.22
N GLY A 142 -7.81 14.27 6.06
CA GLY A 142 -7.39 15.23 5.03
C GLY A 142 -8.21 16.52 5.04
N PRO A 143 -7.75 17.56 4.30
CA PRO A 143 -8.32 18.91 4.34
C PRO A 143 -9.71 19.03 3.73
N HIS A 144 -10.16 18.08 2.91
CA HIS A 144 -11.44 18.10 2.23
C HIS A 144 -12.42 17.04 2.76
N GLY A 145 -12.15 16.49 3.96
CA GLY A 145 -12.95 15.46 4.58
C GLY A 145 -12.54 14.02 4.23
N GLU A 146 -11.37 13.86 3.61
CA GLU A 146 -10.77 12.55 3.41
C GLU A 146 -10.50 11.92 4.78
N ARG A 147 -10.75 10.62 4.86
CA ARG A 147 -10.47 9.84 6.05
C ARG A 147 -9.93 8.46 5.67
N LEU A 148 -8.78 8.12 6.22
CA LEU A 148 -8.15 6.82 6.08
C LEU A 148 -8.06 6.17 7.47
N ASP A 149 -8.77 5.06 7.65
CA ASP A 149 -8.74 4.28 8.90
C ASP A 149 -7.81 3.06 8.72
N PHE A 150 -6.93 2.84 9.71
CA PHE A 150 -5.95 1.76 9.72
C PHE A 150 -5.44 1.52 11.15
N GLU A 151 -4.61 0.50 11.33
CA GLU A 151 -3.72 0.35 12.47
C GLU A 151 -2.29 0.23 11.98
N ALA A 152 -1.39 1.08 12.45
CA ALA A 152 0.02 1.06 12.05
C ALA A 152 0.96 1.25 13.23
N GLY A 153 2.08 0.53 13.20
CA GLY A 153 3.09 0.57 14.27
C GLY A 153 3.97 1.81 14.26
N ALA A 154 4.13 2.47 13.10
CA ALA A 154 4.99 3.64 12.96
C ALA A 154 4.38 4.71 12.05
N PRO A 155 4.67 6.00 12.29
CA PRO A 155 4.15 7.10 11.47
C PRO A 155 4.67 7.04 10.03
N SER A 156 5.84 6.46 9.81
CA SER A 156 6.46 6.33 8.49
C SER A 156 5.58 5.59 7.48
N TYR A 157 4.79 4.63 7.95
CA TYR A 157 3.85 3.89 7.08
C TYR A 157 2.61 4.71 6.73
N CYS A 158 2.25 5.66 7.57
CA CYS A 158 1.03 6.45 7.45
C CYS A 158 1.24 7.74 6.65
N VAL A 159 2.33 8.49 6.92
CA VAL A 159 2.59 9.79 6.31
C VAL A 159 2.66 9.70 4.79
N SER A 160 3.27 8.64 4.26
CA SER A 160 3.33 8.41 2.82
C SER A 160 1.95 8.22 2.18
N LEU A 161 0.96 7.70 2.92
CA LEU A 161 -0.41 7.53 2.43
C LEU A 161 -1.10 8.86 2.13
N ALA A 162 -0.85 9.91 2.93
CA ALA A 162 -1.37 11.24 2.67
C ALA A 162 -0.83 11.83 1.34
N TRP A 163 0.45 11.59 1.04
CA TRP A 163 1.08 12.02 -0.21
C TRP A 163 0.64 11.21 -1.44
N LEU A 164 0.16 9.99 -1.22
CA LEU A 164 -0.22 9.02 -2.24
C LEU A 164 -1.74 8.74 -2.22
N TYR A 165 -2.52 9.64 -1.62
CA TYR A 165 -3.96 9.43 -1.44
C TYR A 165 -4.67 9.10 -2.76
N ASP A 166 -4.48 9.92 -3.79
CA ASP A 166 -5.13 9.80 -5.10
C ASP A 166 -4.44 8.83 -6.07
N VAL A 167 -3.45 8.07 -5.59
CA VAL A 167 -2.63 7.19 -6.42
C VAL A 167 -3.04 5.75 -6.19
N THR A 168 -3.31 4.99 -7.25
CA THR A 168 -3.56 3.55 -7.12
C THR A 168 -2.25 2.77 -6.88
N PRO A 169 -2.29 1.58 -6.26
CA PRO A 169 -1.11 0.73 -6.09
C PRO A 169 -0.38 0.41 -7.39
N SER A 170 -1.12 0.19 -8.49
CA SER A 170 -0.55 -0.10 -9.82
C SER A 170 0.17 1.10 -10.43
N GLU A 171 -0.42 2.31 -10.32
CA GLU A 171 0.25 3.54 -10.74
C GLU A 171 1.52 3.80 -9.94
N LEU A 172 1.46 3.56 -8.63
CA LEU A 172 2.60 3.71 -7.73
C LEU A 172 3.74 2.75 -8.11
N LEU A 173 3.43 1.47 -8.31
CA LEU A 173 4.41 0.46 -8.74
C LEU A 173 5.05 0.83 -10.07
N LYS A 174 4.26 1.23 -11.07
CA LYS A 174 4.75 1.68 -12.38
C LYS A 174 5.65 2.91 -12.26
N ALA A 175 5.26 3.91 -11.45
CA ALA A 175 6.07 5.10 -11.23
C ALA A 175 7.43 4.76 -10.60
N TYR A 176 7.47 3.83 -9.65
CA TYR A 176 8.72 3.38 -9.05
C TYR A 176 9.65 2.61 -10.00
N MET A 177 9.14 2.05 -11.07
CA MET A 177 9.96 1.40 -12.12
C MET A 177 10.59 2.39 -13.11
N LEU A 178 10.13 3.64 -13.15
CA LEU A 178 10.71 4.68 -14.01
C LEU A 178 11.98 5.26 -13.37
N PRO A 179 13.03 5.57 -14.16
CA PRO A 179 14.29 6.11 -13.65
C PRO A 179 14.10 7.34 -12.76
N ASP A 180 13.24 8.26 -13.16
CA ASP A 180 12.97 9.52 -12.47
C ASP A 180 11.66 9.51 -11.66
N GLY A 181 10.96 8.36 -11.56
CA GLY A 181 9.68 8.25 -10.89
C GLY A 181 8.49 8.83 -11.67
N GLY A 182 8.71 9.24 -12.91
CA GLY A 182 7.70 9.86 -13.76
C GLY A 182 7.09 11.14 -13.15
N PRO A 183 5.95 11.59 -13.66
CA PRO A 183 5.30 12.81 -13.16
C PRO A 183 4.85 12.68 -11.70
N LEU A 184 4.55 11.47 -11.26
CA LEU A 184 4.02 11.19 -9.94
C LEU A 184 5.04 11.38 -8.82
N LEU A 185 6.26 10.85 -8.99
CA LEU A 185 7.25 10.73 -7.91
C LEU A 185 8.52 11.55 -8.14
N ARG A 186 8.70 12.18 -9.30
CA ARG A 186 9.92 12.91 -9.70
C ARG A 186 10.40 13.91 -8.66
N ARG A 187 9.48 14.57 -7.97
CA ARG A 187 9.81 15.58 -6.92
C ARG A 187 10.61 15.00 -5.75
N TRP A 188 10.62 13.67 -5.58
CA TRP A 188 11.35 12.98 -4.52
C TRP A 188 12.57 12.20 -5.01
N LEU A 189 12.97 12.41 -6.27
CA LEU A 189 14.14 11.76 -6.84
C LEU A 189 15.40 12.12 -6.05
N GLY A 190 16.21 11.12 -5.72
CA GLY A 190 17.41 11.27 -4.89
C GLY A 190 17.14 11.32 -3.39
N ARG A 191 15.87 11.38 -2.96
CA ARG A 191 15.52 11.30 -1.54
C ARG A 191 15.76 9.87 -1.02
N PRO A 192 16.53 9.69 0.07
CA PRO A 192 16.78 8.38 0.63
C PRO A 192 15.51 7.76 1.22
N TYR A 193 15.47 6.43 1.22
CA TYR A 193 14.46 5.70 1.99
C TYR A 193 14.80 5.83 3.48
N LEU A 194 13.82 6.22 4.30
CA LEU A 194 13.95 6.14 5.74
C LEU A 194 13.52 4.74 6.18
N ARG A 195 14.40 4.08 6.89
CA ARG A 195 14.15 2.81 7.58
C ARG A 195 13.63 3.07 8.98
#